data_9d3eb72d67e97c26b89587a65d8e20b2
#
_entry.id   9d3eb72d67e97c26b89587a65d8e20b2
#
_cell.length_a   1.000
_cell.length_b   1.000
_cell.length_c   1.000
_cell.angle_alpha   90.00
_cell.angle_beta   90.00
_cell.angle_gamma   90.00
#
_symmetry.space_group_name_H-M   'P 1'
#
loop_
_entity.id
_entity.type
_entity.pdbx_description
1 polymer ?
#
loop_
_entity_poly.entity_id
_entity_poly.type
_entity_poly.pdbx_seq_one_letter_code
_entity_poly.pdbx_strand_id
1 'polypeptide(L)'
;INITDAHITNPKENYIIYSIAKAGLSTLTKSLAKELGPKIRVNAVAPGPILWPEKSNGFDENYRKKVISQTMLKKVGEADDIAKAVEFLLLNAPFITSHTLAVDGGRSFSSD
;
A
#
# COMPACT_ATOMS: atom_id res chain seq x y z
N ILE A 1 -6.23 -9.32 -6.71
CA ILE A 1 -5.37 -8.28 -6.10
C ILE A 1 -6.17 -7.47 -5.10
N ASN A 2 -5.64 -7.33 -3.90
CA ASN A 2 -6.21 -6.45 -2.87
C ASN A 2 -5.34 -5.20 -2.71
N ILE A 3 -5.98 -4.08 -2.42
CA ILE A 3 -5.26 -2.83 -2.12
C ILE A 3 -5.28 -2.64 -0.61
N THR A 4 -4.13 -2.80 0.01
CA THR A 4 -3.95 -2.65 1.44
C THR A 4 -3.36 -1.26 1.76
N ASP A 5 -2.49 -1.16 2.73
CA ASP A 5 -1.88 0.10 3.11
C ASP A 5 -0.49 -0.16 3.69
N ALA A 6 0.48 0.63 3.27
CA ALA A 6 1.86 0.48 3.74
C ALA A 6 2.03 0.78 5.24
N HIS A 7 1.05 1.42 5.88
CA HIS A 7 1.11 1.76 7.30
C HIS A 7 0.49 0.69 8.22
N ILE A 8 0.13 -0.48 7.71
CA ILE A 8 -0.50 -1.54 8.53
C ILE A 8 0.36 -1.93 9.72
N THR A 9 1.68 -2.02 9.52
CA THR A 9 2.61 -2.42 10.59
C THR A 9 2.90 -1.32 11.60
N ASN A 10 2.56 -0.09 11.26
CA ASN A 10 2.74 1.08 12.14
C ASN A 10 1.53 2.01 11.99
N PRO A 11 0.38 1.61 12.54
CA PRO A 11 -0.86 2.35 12.34
C PRO A 11 -0.80 3.74 12.95
N LYS A 12 -1.51 4.66 12.30
CA LYS A 12 -1.58 6.05 12.75
C LYS A 12 -2.59 6.22 13.87
N GLU A 13 -2.31 7.17 14.75
CA GLU A 13 -3.25 7.62 15.77
C GLU A 13 -4.57 8.06 15.11
N ASN A 14 -5.70 7.77 15.76
CA ASN A 14 -7.06 8.09 15.30
C ASN A 14 -7.55 7.30 14.08
N TYR A 15 -6.87 6.21 13.71
CA TYR A 15 -7.23 5.37 12.56
C TYR A 15 -7.48 3.93 12.96
N ILE A 16 -8.09 3.70 14.13
CA ILE A 16 -8.27 2.32 14.68
C ILE A 16 -9.08 1.43 13.73
N ILE A 17 -10.28 1.87 13.34
CA ILE A 17 -11.17 1.06 12.49
C ILE A 17 -10.54 0.86 11.11
N TYR A 18 -10.02 1.92 10.52
CA TYR A 18 -9.32 1.85 9.24
C TYR A 18 -8.17 0.84 9.29
N SER A 19 -7.35 0.92 10.34
CA SER A 19 -6.17 0.05 10.49
C SER A 19 -6.56 -1.41 10.65
N ILE A 20 -7.62 -1.70 11.42
CA ILE A 20 -8.15 -3.05 11.58
C ILE A 20 -8.64 -3.59 10.24
N ALA A 21 -9.38 -2.79 9.48
CA ALA A 21 -9.92 -3.20 8.19
C ALA A 21 -8.79 -3.51 7.19
N LYS A 22 -7.78 -2.67 7.12
CA LYS A 22 -6.64 -2.88 6.21
C LYS A 22 -5.76 -4.06 6.67
N ALA A 23 -5.55 -4.23 7.96
CA ALA A 23 -4.82 -5.40 8.48
C ALA A 23 -5.60 -6.69 8.20
N GLY A 24 -6.92 -6.66 8.35
CA GLY A 24 -7.79 -7.78 8.00
C GLY A 24 -7.69 -8.15 6.53
N LEU A 25 -7.64 -7.14 5.66
CA LEU A 25 -7.47 -7.35 4.22
C LEU A 25 -6.12 -7.98 3.89
N SER A 26 -5.07 -7.61 4.61
CA SER A 26 -3.74 -8.23 4.46
C SER A 26 -3.78 -9.72 4.85
N THR A 27 -4.44 -10.04 5.96
CA THR A 27 -4.64 -11.42 6.39
C THR A 27 -5.49 -12.20 5.38
N LEU A 28 -6.57 -11.58 4.87
CA LEU A 28 -7.42 -12.17 3.86
C LEU A 28 -6.63 -12.56 2.60
N THR A 29 -5.71 -11.72 2.17
CA THR A 29 -4.83 -12.00 1.02
C THR A 29 -4.08 -13.31 1.21
N LYS A 30 -3.49 -13.51 2.38
CA LYS A 30 -2.75 -14.74 2.70
C LYS A 30 -3.65 -15.95 2.79
N SER A 31 -4.80 -15.79 3.43
CA SER A 31 -5.77 -16.87 3.61
C SER A 31 -6.34 -17.33 2.27
N LEU A 32 -6.74 -16.38 1.42
CA LEU A 32 -7.25 -16.70 0.09
C LEU A 32 -6.19 -17.35 -0.79
N ALA A 33 -4.93 -16.91 -0.68
CA ALA A 33 -3.85 -17.53 -1.44
C ALA A 33 -3.71 -19.02 -1.10
N LYS A 34 -3.85 -19.38 0.18
CA LYS A 34 -3.83 -20.78 0.61
C LYS A 34 -5.04 -21.56 0.13
N GLU A 35 -6.23 -20.97 0.26
CA GLU A 35 -7.48 -21.63 -0.11
C GLU A 35 -7.62 -21.85 -1.61
N LEU A 36 -7.17 -20.90 -2.42
CA LEU A 36 -7.42 -20.88 -3.86
C LEU A 36 -6.26 -21.38 -4.71
N GLY A 37 -5.08 -21.58 -4.13
CA GLY A 37 -3.97 -22.18 -4.85
C GLY A 37 -4.23 -23.66 -5.15
N PRO A 38 -3.69 -24.21 -6.21
CA PRO A 38 -2.83 -23.56 -7.23
C PRO A 38 -3.59 -22.84 -8.35
N LYS A 39 -4.92 -22.85 -8.34
CA LYS A 39 -5.73 -22.33 -9.44
C LYS A 39 -5.73 -20.81 -9.54
N ILE A 40 -5.67 -20.13 -8.40
CA ILE A 40 -5.75 -18.66 -8.34
C ILE A 40 -4.63 -18.15 -7.48
N ARG A 41 -3.90 -17.17 -7.97
CA ARG A 41 -2.94 -16.40 -7.19
C ARG A 41 -3.65 -15.23 -6.52
N VAL A 42 -3.29 -14.93 -5.28
CA VAL A 42 -3.87 -13.81 -4.54
C VAL A 42 -2.73 -13.00 -3.94
N ASN A 43 -2.63 -11.76 -4.35
CA ASN A 43 -1.60 -10.82 -3.90
C ASN A 43 -2.22 -9.49 -3.49
N ALA A 44 -1.43 -8.64 -2.89
CA ALA A 44 -1.85 -7.30 -2.50
C ALA A 44 -0.81 -6.28 -2.92
N VAL A 45 -1.27 -5.06 -3.12
CA VAL A 45 -0.43 -3.87 -3.28
C VAL A 45 -0.69 -2.97 -2.07
N ALA A 46 0.36 -2.50 -1.44
CA ALA A 46 0.29 -1.63 -0.27
C ALA A 46 0.83 -0.23 -0.63
N PRO A 47 -0.06 0.70 -0.97
CA PRO A 47 0.36 2.06 -1.31
C PRO A 47 0.87 2.83 -0.09
N GLY A 48 1.86 3.66 -0.30
CA GLY A 48 2.26 4.71 0.63
C GLY A 48 1.61 6.04 0.25
N PRO A 49 2.31 7.15 0.44
CA PRO A 49 1.76 8.47 0.10
C PRO A 49 1.68 8.64 -1.42
N ILE A 50 0.45 8.68 -1.92
CA ILE A 50 0.14 8.85 -3.33
C ILE A 50 -0.35 10.28 -3.54
N LEU A 51 -0.25 10.79 -4.77
CA LEU A 51 -0.65 12.14 -5.13
C LEU A 51 -2.03 12.50 -4.56
N TRP A 52 -2.08 13.59 -3.80
CA TRP A 52 -3.31 14.02 -3.18
C TRP A 52 -4.24 14.70 -4.18
N PRO A 53 -5.57 14.55 -4.00
CA PRO A 53 -6.53 15.36 -4.74
C PRO A 53 -6.29 16.85 -4.48
N GLU A 54 -6.40 17.66 -5.52
CA GLU A 54 -6.15 19.12 -5.45
C GLU A 54 -7.01 19.83 -4.41
N LYS A 55 -8.16 19.29 -4.08
CA LYS A 55 -9.13 19.88 -3.15
C LYS A 55 -9.22 19.14 -1.82
N SER A 56 -8.22 18.37 -1.43
CA SER A 56 -8.29 17.68 -0.14
C SER A 56 -8.12 18.67 1.00
N ASN A 57 -9.20 18.88 1.70
CA ASN A 57 -9.20 19.71 2.90
C ASN A 57 -8.41 18.97 4.00
N GLY A 58 -7.50 19.68 4.67
CA GLY A 58 -6.74 19.16 5.80
C GLY A 58 -5.29 18.79 5.49
N PHE A 59 -4.86 18.88 4.24
CA PHE A 59 -3.45 18.70 3.88
C PHE A 59 -2.83 20.04 3.50
N ASP A 60 -2.29 20.76 4.49
CA ASP A 60 -1.54 21.98 4.20
C ASP A 60 -0.15 21.67 3.64
N GLU A 61 0.56 22.70 3.19
CA GLU A 61 1.89 22.57 2.63
C GLU A 61 2.90 22.00 3.63
N ASN A 62 2.79 22.33 4.90
CA ASN A 62 3.68 21.82 5.93
C ASN A 62 3.49 20.32 6.13
N TYR A 63 2.25 19.85 6.14
CA TYR A 63 1.94 18.42 6.24
C TYR A 63 2.47 17.67 5.03
N ARG A 64 2.27 18.21 3.83
CA ARG A 64 2.77 17.58 2.58
C ARG A 64 4.28 17.47 2.61
N LYS A 65 4.99 18.53 3.00
CA LYS A 65 6.45 18.51 3.12
C LYS A 65 6.91 17.47 4.12
N LYS A 66 6.23 17.35 5.25
CA LYS A 66 6.55 16.34 6.26
C LYS A 66 6.42 14.93 5.68
N VAL A 67 5.31 14.64 5.02
CA VAL A 67 5.07 13.31 4.43
C VAL A 67 6.13 12.98 3.38
N ILE A 68 6.44 13.94 2.50
CA ILE A 68 7.48 13.77 1.48
C ILE A 68 8.84 13.50 2.12
N SER A 69 9.18 14.24 3.18
CA SER A 69 10.46 14.07 3.87
C SER A 69 10.62 12.68 4.48
N GLN A 70 9.53 12.02 4.80
CA GLN A 70 9.50 10.69 5.40
C GLN A 70 9.62 9.56 4.36
N THR A 71 9.56 9.86 3.08
CA THR A 71 9.86 8.87 2.06
C THR A 71 11.36 8.85 1.75
N MET A 72 11.90 7.70 1.44
CA MET A 72 13.30 7.61 1.03
C MET A 72 13.51 8.24 -0.34
N LEU A 73 12.51 8.17 -1.22
CA LEU A 73 12.59 8.73 -2.56
C LEU A 73 12.27 10.24 -2.61
N LYS A 74 11.91 10.84 -1.48
CA LYS A 74 11.66 12.29 -1.34
C LYS A 74 10.61 12.82 -2.30
N LYS A 75 9.55 12.05 -2.51
CA LYS A 75 8.42 12.44 -3.35
C LYS A 75 7.18 11.62 -2.96
N VAL A 76 6.01 12.06 -3.40
CA VAL A 76 4.80 11.24 -3.35
C VAL A 76 4.74 10.39 -4.62
N GLY A 77 4.08 9.24 -4.55
CA GLY A 77 3.80 8.42 -5.71
C GLY A 77 2.63 8.96 -6.53
N GLU A 78 2.47 8.42 -7.70
CA GLU A 78 1.35 8.72 -8.58
C GLU A 78 0.45 7.49 -8.71
N ALA A 79 -0.79 7.71 -9.13
CA ALA A 79 -1.73 6.62 -9.37
C ALA A 79 -1.16 5.58 -10.33
N ASP A 80 -0.39 6.02 -11.33
CA ASP A 80 0.25 5.13 -12.30
C ASP A 80 1.26 4.18 -11.65
N ASP A 81 1.92 4.60 -10.57
CA ASP A 81 2.84 3.73 -9.84
C ASP A 81 2.12 2.53 -9.24
N ILE A 82 0.91 2.76 -8.72
CA ILE A 82 0.07 1.69 -8.19
C ILE A 82 -0.45 0.81 -9.32
N ALA A 83 -0.91 1.42 -10.41
CA ALA A 83 -1.44 0.69 -11.57
C ALA A 83 -0.38 -0.25 -12.16
N LYS A 84 0.85 0.19 -12.28
CA LYS A 84 1.97 -0.63 -12.78
C LYS A 84 2.26 -1.83 -11.87
N ALA A 85 2.20 -1.64 -10.57
CA ALA A 85 2.40 -2.73 -9.62
C ALA A 85 1.28 -3.78 -9.73
N VAL A 86 0.03 -3.33 -9.84
CA VAL A 86 -1.12 -4.22 -10.04
C VAL A 86 -0.97 -4.99 -11.35
N GLU A 87 -0.64 -4.31 -12.43
CA GLU A 87 -0.44 -4.93 -13.74
C GLU A 87 0.65 -6.00 -13.71
N PHE A 88 1.78 -5.70 -13.07
CA PHE A 88 2.88 -6.66 -12.92
C PHE A 88 2.41 -7.92 -12.21
N LEU A 89 1.73 -7.78 -11.07
CA LEU A 89 1.26 -8.93 -10.29
C LEU A 89 0.21 -9.74 -11.04
N LEU A 90 -0.64 -9.10 -11.84
CA LEU A 90 -1.68 -9.78 -12.61
C LEU A 90 -1.12 -10.51 -13.82
N LEU A 91 -0.24 -9.88 -14.56
CA LEU A 91 0.12 -10.32 -15.91
C LEU A 91 1.53 -10.93 -16.02
N ASN A 92 2.45 -10.58 -15.14
CA ASN A 92 3.86 -10.91 -15.30
C ASN A 92 4.49 -11.57 -14.07
N ALA A 93 3.70 -12.13 -13.19
CA ALA A 93 4.19 -12.70 -11.93
C ALA A 93 3.59 -14.07 -11.64
N PRO A 94 3.79 -15.08 -12.54
CA PRO A 94 3.09 -16.35 -12.40
C PRO A 94 3.52 -17.21 -11.21
N PHE A 95 4.64 -16.90 -10.59
CA PHE A 95 5.13 -17.65 -9.43
C PHE A 95 5.05 -16.85 -8.13
N ILE A 96 4.22 -15.78 -8.11
CA ILE A 96 4.02 -14.94 -6.92
C ILE A 96 2.58 -15.08 -6.45
N THR A 97 2.41 -15.54 -5.21
CA THR A 97 1.13 -15.56 -4.51
C THR A 97 1.34 -15.31 -3.03
N SER A 98 0.32 -14.85 -2.33
CA SER A 98 0.38 -14.52 -0.89
C SER A 98 1.35 -13.37 -0.55
N HIS A 99 1.71 -12.56 -1.55
CA HIS A 99 2.67 -11.47 -1.38
C HIS A 99 1.97 -10.12 -1.34
N THR A 100 2.51 -9.24 -0.51
CA THR A 100 2.11 -7.83 -0.48
C THR A 100 3.28 -6.99 -0.98
N LEU A 101 3.07 -6.30 -2.09
CA LEU A 101 4.07 -5.43 -2.70
C LEU A 101 3.85 -4.00 -2.23
N ALA A 102 4.79 -3.48 -1.45
CA ALA A 102 4.74 -2.09 -1.01
C ALA A 102 5.17 -1.15 -2.14
N VAL A 103 4.37 -0.12 -2.39
CA VAL A 103 4.65 0.94 -3.37
C VAL A 103 4.56 2.26 -2.62
N ASP A 104 5.61 2.59 -1.88
CA ASP A 104 5.55 3.60 -0.83
C ASP A 104 6.76 4.54 -0.79
N GLY A 105 7.64 4.46 -1.78
CA GLY A 105 8.86 5.27 -1.78
C GLY A 105 9.78 5.01 -0.59
N GLY A 106 9.67 3.83 0.02
CA GLY A 106 10.44 3.46 1.21
C GLY A 106 9.86 3.98 2.52
N ARG A 107 8.64 4.51 2.51
CA ARG A 107 8.02 5.11 3.71
C ARG A 107 7.89 4.13 4.88
N SER A 108 7.58 2.87 4.60
CA SER A 108 7.39 1.85 5.65
C SER A 108 8.67 1.57 6.45
N PHE A 109 9.80 1.83 5.88
CA PHE A 109 11.10 1.61 6.51
C PHE A 109 11.75 2.89 7.02
N SER A 110 11.05 4.01 6.92
CA SER A 110 11.54 5.27 7.48
C SER A 110 11.48 5.22 8.99
N SER A 111 12.51 5.72 9.65
CA SER A 111 12.57 5.77 11.12
C SER A 111 11.67 6.84 11.72
N ASP A 112 11.11 7.71 10.91
CA ASP A 112 10.27 8.83 11.39
C ASP A 112 8.78 8.55 11.17
#